data_9d100c157d9b4460d915dd171087e73d
#
_entry.id   9d100c157d9b4460d915dd171087e73d
#
_cell.length_a   1.000
_cell.length_b   1.000
_cell.length_c   1.000
_cell.angle_alpha   90.00
_cell.angle_beta   90.00
_cell.angle_gamma   90.00
#
_symmetry.space_group_name_H-M   'P 1'
#
loop_
_entity.id
_entity.type
_entity.pdbx_description
1 polymer ?
#
loop_
_entity_poly.entity_id
_entity_poly.type
_entity_poly.pdbx_seq_one_letter_code
_entity_poly.pdbx_strand_id
1 'polypeptide(L)'
;MYYFIIVPITLYILLKYVFFYEELIELGKLEALEWVETGAWGGLSLTFIVSFFCLIFCFPIGLFLSLGRRSDFPIIKYFSIGMIEFWRGVPLITVLFMSSVMFPMFLPEDMFIDKLVRVIIAISLFEAAYVAEVIRGGLQALPRGQYDAAKSLGMGYWNCLLYTSPSPRDPTK
;
A
#
# COMPACT_ATOMS: atom_id res chain seq x y z
N MET A 1 -13.13 9.70 -7.03
CA MET A 1 -14.52 9.42 -6.65
C MET A 1 -14.94 7.98 -6.94
N TYR A 2 -14.56 7.36 -8.06
CA TYR A 2 -14.90 5.96 -8.38
C TYR A 2 -14.34 4.93 -7.40
N TYR A 3 -13.13 5.11 -6.88
CA TYR A 3 -12.52 4.17 -5.93
C TYR A 3 -13.26 4.07 -4.58
N PHE A 4 -13.89 5.15 -4.12
CA PHE A 4 -14.69 5.15 -2.89
C PHE A 4 -15.97 4.31 -2.98
N ILE A 5 -16.42 4.03 -4.20
CA ILE A 5 -17.62 3.24 -4.45
C ILE A 5 -17.25 1.80 -4.81
N ILE A 6 -16.18 1.61 -5.60
CA ILE A 6 -15.77 0.27 -6.08
C ILE A 6 -15.21 -0.57 -4.93
N VAL A 7 -14.37 0.00 -4.04
CA VAL A 7 -13.78 -0.74 -2.92
C VAL A 7 -14.83 -1.31 -1.96
N PRO A 8 -15.82 -0.52 -1.44
CA PRO A 8 -16.86 -1.09 -0.58
C PRO A 8 -17.79 -2.07 -1.31
N ILE A 9 -18.04 -1.87 -2.61
CA ILE A 9 -18.88 -2.80 -3.40
C ILE A 9 -18.15 -4.13 -3.61
N THR A 10 -16.87 -4.11 -3.96
CA THR A 10 -16.08 -5.34 -4.11
C THR A 10 -15.90 -6.06 -2.78
N LEU A 11 -15.65 -5.32 -1.70
CA LEU A 11 -15.58 -5.89 -0.36
C LEU A 11 -16.93 -6.49 0.07
N TYR A 12 -18.05 -5.81 -0.20
CA TYR A 12 -19.40 -6.31 0.09
C TYR A 12 -19.71 -7.58 -0.70
N ILE A 13 -19.38 -7.61 -2.00
CA ILE A 13 -19.56 -8.79 -2.84
C ILE A 13 -18.71 -9.96 -2.32
N LEU A 14 -17.46 -9.70 -1.94
CA LEU A 14 -16.53 -10.72 -1.45
C LEU A 14 -16.99 -11.27 -0.09
N LEU A 15 -17.44 -10.41 0.83
CA LEU A 15 -18.02 -10.81 2.11
C LEU A 15 -19.34 -11.61 1.89
N LYS A 16 -20.20 -11.14 1.00
CA LYS A 16 -21.46 -11.85 0.69
C LYS A 16 -21.18 -13.22 0.07
N TYR A 17 -20.14 -13.36 -0.78
CA TYR A 17 -19.74 -14.65 -1.33
C TYR A 17 -19.24 -15.61 -0.24
N VAL A 18 -18.45 -15.11 0.72
CA VAL A 18 -17.95 -15.91 1.84
C VAL A 18 -19.10 -16.38 2.73
N PHE A 19 -20.02 -15.47 3.12
CA PHE A 19 -21.19 -15.84 3.94
C PHE A 19 -22.16 -16.78 3.20
N PHE A 20 -22.40 -16.53 1.92
CA PHE A 20 -23.26 -17.41 1.11
C PHE A 20 -22.65 -18.81 0.91
N TYR A 21 -21.33 -18.89 0.88
CA TYR A 21 -20.59 -20.15 0.78
C TYR A 21 -20.74 -20.98 2.05
N GLU A 22 -20.62 -20.38 3.22
CA GLU A 22 -20.85 -21.07 4.51
C GLU A 22 -22.31 -21.57 4.62
N GLU A 23 -23.28 -20.74 4.24
CA GLU A 23 -24.69 -21.13 4.24
C GLU A 23 -24.99 -22.29 3.29
N LEU A 24 -24.32 -22.36 2.13
CA LEU A 24 -24.46 -23.48 1.19
C LEU A 24 -23.82 -24.77 1.70
N ILE A 25 -22.73 -24.69 2.46
CA ILE A 25 -22.09 -25.84 3.12
C ILE A 25 -23.01 -26.37 4.23
N GLU A 26 -23.57 -25.52 5.08
CA GLU A 26 -24.51 -25.91 6.14
C GLU A 26 -25.78 -26.58 5.57
N LEU A 27 -26.24 -26.15 4.40
CA LEU A 27 -27.36 -26.77 3.71
C LEU A 27 -27.03 -28.12 3.02
N GLY A 28 -25.79 -28.59 3.11
CA GLY A 28 -25.32 -29.85 2.50
C GLY A 28 -25.38 -29.83 0.96
N LYS A 29 -25.46 -28.67 0.34
CA LYS A 29 -25.52 -28.51 -1.12
C LYS A 29 -24.12 -28.45 -1.77
N LEU A 30 -23.10 -28.17 -0.99
CA LEU A 30 -21.70 -28.18 -1.42
C LEU A 30 -20.88 -29.07 -0.47
N GLU A 31 -20.03 -29.92 -1.02
CA GLU A 31 -18.99 -30.57 -0.23
C GLU A 31 -18.05 -29.48 0.30
N ALA A 32 -17.68 -29.59 1.58
CA ALA A 32 -16.71 -28.69 2.17
C ALA A 32 -15.40 -28.77 1.36
N LEU A 33 -14.97 -27.66 0.79
CA LEU A 33 -13.69 -27.62 0.09
C LEU A 33 -12.56 -27.85 1.09
N GLU A 34 -11.68 -28.79 0.79
CA GLU A 34 -10.48 -29.01 1.59
C GLU A 34 -9.64 -27.74 1.63
N TRP A 35 -9.08 -27.44 2.80
CA TRP A 35 -8.12 -26.35 2.95
C TRP A 35 -6.89 -26.62 2.10
N VAL A 36 -6.65 -25.75 1.13
CA VAL A 36 -5.51 -25.85 0.23
C VAL A 36 -4.46 -24.84 0.67
N GLU A 37 -3.23 -25.31 0.89
CA GLU A 37 -2.11 -24.41 1.22
C GLU A 37 -1.89 -23.37 0.13
N THR A 38 -1.45 -22.19 0.53
CA THR A 38 -1.18 -21.05 -0.37
C THR A 38 -0.20 -21.40 -1.50
N GLY A 39 0.68 -22.38 -1.28
CA GLY A 39 1.61 -22.90 -2.27
C GLY A 39 0.96 -23.65 -3.45
N ALA A 40 -0.26 -24.15 -3.28
CA ALA A 40 -1.02 -24.85 -4.33
C ALA A 40 -1.98 -23.92 -5.11
N TRP A 41 -2.05 -22.63 -4.75
CA TRP A 41 -2.91 -21.68 -5.45
C TRP A 41 -2.39 -21.40 -6.86
N GLY A 42 -3.30 -21.23 -7.82
CA GLY A 42 -2.94 -20.89 -9.18
C GLY A 42 -2.25 -19.51 -9.28
N GLY A 43 -1.26 -19.38 -10.16
CA GLY A 43 -0.47 -18.16 -10.31
C GLY A 43 -1.32 -16.91 -10.58
N LEU A 44 -2.43 -17.04 -11.30
CA LEU A 44 -3.34 -15.93 -11.57
C LEU A 44 -3.99 -15.39 -10.29
N SER A 45 -4.54 -16.27 -9.45
CA SER A 45 -5.17 -15.85 -8.18
C SER A 45 -4.16 -15.25 -7.22
N LEU A 46 -2.95 -15.83 -7.12
CA LEU A 46 -1.86 -15.25 -6.33
C LEU A 46 -1.50 -13.85 -6.79
N THR A 47 -1.39 -13.63 -8.11
CA THR A 47 -1.08 -12.31 -8.67
C THR A 47 -2.14 -11.28 -8.30
N PHE A 48 -3.42 -11.62 -8.42
CA PHE A 48 -4.50 -10.70 -8.04
C PHE A 48 -4.49 -10.37 -6.55
N ILE A 49 -4.31 -11.37 -5.70
CA ILE A 49 -4.28 -11.20 -4.24
C ILE A 49 -3.10 -10.32 -3.84
N VAL A 50 -1.89 -10.65 -4.30
CA VAL A 50 -0.69 -9.87 -3.99
C VAL A 50 -0.83 -8.44 -4.48
N SER A 51 -1.30 -8.23 -5.72
CA SER A 51 -1.48 -6.88 -6.28
C SER A 51 -2.51 -6.06 -5.51
N PHE A 52 -3.62 -6.68 -5.13
CA PHE A 52 -4.68 -6.01 -4.37
C PHE A 52 -4.19 -5.52 -3.00
N PHE A 53 -3.57 -6.41 -2.23
CA PHE A 53 -3.03 -6.04 -0.92
C PHE A 53 -1.85 -5.07 -1.03
N CYS A 54 -0.98 -5.24 -2.04
CA CYS A 54 0.11 -4.33 -2.28
C CYS A 54 -0.41 -2.90 -2.53
N LEU A 55 -1.42 -2.70 -3.38
CA LEU A 55 -2.00 -1.38 -3.65
C LEU A 55 -2.61 -0.74 -2.39
N ILE A 56 -3.28 -1.55 -1.56
CA ILE A 56 -3.87 -1.06 -0.31
C ILE A 56 -2.80 -0.56 0.66
N PHE A 57 -1.68 -1.27 0.78
CA PHE A 57 -0.65 -0.95 1.78
C PHE A 57 0.39 0.03 1.26
N CYS A 58 0.83 -0.07 -0.02
CA CYS A 58 1.89 0.78 -0.53
C CYS A 58 1.48 2.25 -0.62
N PHE A 59 0.20 2.55 -0.92
CA PHE A 59 -0.25 3.93 -1.07
C PHE A 59 -0.21 4.71 0.26
N PRO A 60 -0.82 4.26 1.37
CA PRO A 60 -0.74 4.99 2.63
C PRO A 60 0.69 5.06 3.18
N ILE A 61 1.46 3.97 3.08
CA ILE A 61 2.86 3.97 3.54
C ILE A 61 3.68 4.97 2.72
N GLY A 62 3.54 4.96 1.39
CA GLY A 62 4.21 5.90 0.50
C GLY A 62 3.83 7.36 0.77
N LEU A 63 2.55 7.61 1.06
CA LEU A 63 2.09 8.95 1.46
C LEU A 63 2.74 9.40 2.76
N PHE A 64 2.75 8.56 3.80
CA PHE A 64 3.41 8.88 5.07
C PHE A 64 4.92 9.13 4.91
N LEU A 65 5.61 8.31 4.14
CA LEU A 65 7.04 8.50 3.86
C LEU A 65 7.31 9.81 3.10
N SER A 66 6.50 10.13 2.09
CA SER A 66 6.63 11.37 1.32
C SER A 66 6.39 12.62 2.16
N LEU A 67 5.37 12.62 3.02
CA LEU A 67 5.08 13.72 3.94
C LEU A 67 6.13 13.79 5.07
N GLY A 68 6.55 12.65 5.59
CA GLY A 68 7.60 12.56 6.62
C GLY A 68 8.92 13.17 6.14
N ARG A 69 9.29 12.96 4.87
CA ARG A 69 10.48 13.59 4.25
C ARG A 69 10.39 15.12 4.24
N ARG A 70 9.20 15.70 4.24
CA ARG A 70 8.97 17.16 4.27
C ARG A 70 8.74 17.72 5.67
N SER A 71 8.73 16.86 6.69
CA SER A 71 8.53 17.25 8.07
C SER A 71 9.68 18.15 8.57
N ASP A 72 9.35 19.10 9.45
CA ASP A 72 10.32 19.92 10.16
C ASP A 72 11.02 19.15 11.30
N PHE A 73 10.46 18.00 11.71
CA PHE A 73 11.06 17.13 12.71
C PHE A 73 12.22 16.31 12.12
N PRO A 74 13.48 16.51 12.58
CA PRO A 74 14.63 15.89 11.95
C PRO A 74 14.61 14.36 12.00
N ILE A 75 14.12 13.78 13.09
CA ILE A 75 14.03 12.31 13.24
C ILE A 75 13.13 11.70 12.19
N ILE A 76 11.90 12.23 12.02
CA ILE A 76 10.93 11.74 11.04
C ILE A 76 11.47 11.91 9.62
N LYS A 77 12.09 13.06 9.36
CA LYS A 77 12.66 13.38 8.05
C LYS A 77 13.77 12.41 7.66
N TYR A 78 14.77 12.23 8.52
CA TYR A 78 15.90 11.34 8.21
C TYR A 78 15.50 9.87 8.16
N PHE A 79 14.58 9.44 9.02
CA PHE A 79 14.00 8.11 8.95
C PHE A 79 13.29 7.86 7.61
N SER A 80 12.44 8.79 7.18
CA SER A 80 11.71 8.66 5.90
C SER A 80 12.66 8.66 4.71
N ILE A 81 13.70 9.52 4.72
CA ILE A 81 14.72 9.53 3.67
C ILE A 81 15.45 8.20 3.63
N GLY A 82 15.95 7.71 4.76
CA GLY A 82 16.68 6.46 4.84
C GLY A 82 15.85 5.25 4.37
N MET A 83 14.58 5.19 4.77
CA MET A 83 13.65 4.15 4.31
C MET A 83 13.44 4.18 2.79
N ILE A 84 13.18 5.36 2.22
CA ILE A 84 12.98 5.49 0.76
C ILE A 84 14.25 5.09 0.02
N GLU A 85 15.40 5.58 0.43
CA GLU A 85 16.68 5.31 -0.24
C GLU A 85 17.09 3.84 -0.11
N PHE A 86 16.89 3.24 1.05
CA PHE A 86 17.18 1.83 1.29
C PHE A 86 16.36 0.93 0.35
N TRP A 87 15.03 1.06 0.33
CA TRP A 87 14.18 0.20 -0.50
C TRP A 87 14.38 0.41 -2.00
N ARG A 88 14.73 1.60 -2.43
CA ARG A 88 15.04 1.89 -3.83
C ARG A 88 16.47 1.48 -4.23
N GLY A 89 17.38 1.34 -3.29
CA GLY A 89 18.74 0.89 -3.54
C GLY A 89 18.89 -0.62 -3.67
N VAL A 90 17.92 -1.40 -3.21
CA VAL A 90 17.97 -2.87 -3.23
C VAL A 90 17.12 -3.42 -4.38
N PRO A 91 17.60 -4.38 -5.19
CA PRO A 91 16.80 -5.02 -6.22
C PRO A 91 15.61 -5.78 -5.63
N LEU A 92 14.43 -5.72 -6.28
CA LEU A 92 13.21 -6.41 -5.82
C LEU A 92 13.43 -7.91 -5.60
N ILE A 93 14.20 -8.56 -6.47
CA ILE A 93 14.48 -10.00 -6.35
C ILE A 93 15.19 -10.34 -5.03
N THR A 94 16.12 -9.47 -4.59
CA THR A 94 16.83 -9.63 -3.32
C THR A 94 15.85 -9.49 -2.14
N VAL A 95 14.93 -8.52 -2.22
CA VAL A 95 13.89 -8.30 -1.21
C VAL A 95 13.00 -9.53 -1.08
N LEU A 96 12.56 -10.10 -2.21
CA LEU A 96 11.74 -11.32 -2.24
C LEU A 96 12.48 -12.53 -1.68
N PHE A 97 13.75 -12.68 -2.00
CA PHE A 97 14.58 -13.75 -1.44
C PHE A 97 14.75 -13.59 0.08
N MET A 98 15.05 -12.38 0.55
CA MET A 98 15.17 -12.10 1.97
C MET A 98 13.85 -12.40 2.72
N SER A 99 12.71 -11.96 2.19
CA SER A 99 11.42 -12.18 2.83
C SER A 99 11.00 -13.66 2.84
N SER A 100 11.34 -14.41 1.79
CA SER A 100 10.92 -15.79 1.63
C SER A 100 11.82 -16.78 2.36
N VAL A 101 13.14 -16.58 2.33
CA VAL A 101 14.15 -17.54 2.79
C VAL A 101 14.85 -17.07 4.07
N MET A 102 15.34 -15.83 4.09
CA MET A 102 16.15 -15.37 5.23
C MET A 102 15.29 -14.97 6.43
N PHE A 103 14.17 -14.29 6.20
CA PHE A 103 13.32 -13.81 7.29
C PHE A 103 12.84 -14.92 8.25
N PRO A 104 12.41 -16.12 7.79
CA PRO A 104 12.05 -17.21 8.70
C PRO A 104 13.18 -17.67 9.62
N MET A 105 14.43 -17.52 9.21
CA MET A 105 15.59 -17.94 10.02
C MET A 105 15.78 -17.06 11.27
N PHE A 106 15.22 -15.86 11.27
CA PHE A 106 15.25 -14.93 12.40
C PHE A 106 14.03 -15.03 13.30
N LEU A 107 13.00 -15.83 12.93
CA LEU A 107 11.81 -16.02 13.73
C LEU A 107 12.06 -17.12 14.78
N PRO A 108 11.47 -16.99 15.99
CA PRO A 108 11.42 -18.07 16.97
C PRO A 108 10.70 -19.29 16.38
N GLU A 109 11.07 -20.50 16.85
CA GLU A 109 10.51 -21.77 16.37
C GLU A 109 8.98 -21.85 16.50
N ASP A 110 8.42 -21.15 17.48
CA ASP A 110 6.97 -21.12 17.75
C ASP A 110 6.19 -20.15 16.85
N MET A 111 6.87 -19.33 16.03
CA MET A 111 6.25 -18.29 15.23
C MET A 111 6.28 -18.59 13.74
N PHE A 112 5.15 -19.02 13.21
CA PHE A 112 4.98 -19.28 11.79
C PHE A 112 4.22 -18.12 11.11
N ILE A 113 4.86 -17.48 10.14
CA ILE A 113 4.23 -16.49 9.27
C ILE A 113 4.18 -17.07 7.85
N ASP A 114 2.99 -17.14 7.28
CA ASP A 114 2.80 -17.65 5.93
C ASP A 114 3.67 -16.91 4.91
N LYS A 115 4.19 -17.66 3.92
CA LYS A 115 5.06 -17.12 2.87
C LYS A 115 4.40 -15.99 2.08
N LEU A 116 3.09 -16.13 1.79
CA LEU A 116 2.33 -15.13 1.05
C LEU A 116 2.29 -13.79 1.81
N VAL A 117 2.04 -13.83 3.11
CA VAL A 117 2.00 -12.63 3.97
C VAL A 117 3.35 -11.92 3.97
N ARG A 118 4.45 -12.67 4.11
CA ARG A 118 5.81 -12.11 4.07
C ARG A 118 6.12 -11.43 2.74
N VAL A 119 5.73 -12.05 1.63
CA VAL A 119 5.91 -11.51 0.30
C VAL A 119 5.07 -10.25 0.10
N ILE A 120 3.81 -10.22 0.54
CA ILE A 120 2.94 -9.03 0.46
C ILE A 120 3.56 -7.86 1.23
N ILE A 121 4.04 -8.09 2.45
CA ILE A 121 4.69 -7.04 3.24
C ILE A 121 5.94 -6.50 2.53
N ALA A 122 6.78 -7.39 2.03
CA ALA A 122 8.03 -7.02 1.37
C ALA A 122 7.79 -6.19 0.09
N ILE A 123 6.87 -6.63 -0.78
CA ILE A 123 6.51 -5.91 -2.00
C ILE A 123 5.84 -4.58 -1.66
N SER A 124 4.95 -4.55 -0.65
CA SER A 124 4.26 -3.31 -0.26
C SER A 124 5.23 -2.24 0.23
N LEU A 125 6.25 -2.61 1.01
CA LEU A 125 7.29 -1.68 1.47
C LEU A 125 8.18 -1.20 0.33
N PHE A 126 8.53 -2.11 -0.59
CA PHE A 126 9.31 -1.78 -1.76
C PHE A 126 8.58 -0.78 -2.66
N GLU A 127 7.33 -1.07 -3.03
CA GLU A 127 6.51 -0.20 -3.87
C GLU A 127 6.17 1.13 -3.17
N ALA A 128 5.99 1.14 -1.86
CA ALA A 128 5.74 2.34 -1.08
C ALA A 128 6.87 3.38 -1.23
N ALA A 129 8.12 2.94 -1.37
CA ALA A 129 9.25 3.84 -1.59
C ALA A 129 9.17 4.54 -2.96
N TYR A 130 8.70 3.84 -3.99
CA TYR A 130 8.48 4.44 -5.32
C TYR A 130 7.26 5.37 -5.31
N VAL A 131 6.16 4.97 -4.68
CA VAL A 131 4.97 5.81 -4.48
C VAL A 131 5.35 7.10 -3.75
N ALA A 132 6.17 7.02 -2.71
CA ALA A 132 6.65 8.20 -1.97
C ALA A 132 7.39 9.20 -2.88
N GLU A 133 8.24 8.71 -3.79
CA GLU A 133 8.96 9.57 -4.73
C GLU A 133 8.03 10.19 -5.80
N VAL A 134 7.04 9.44 -6.29
CA VAL A 134 6.03 9.97 -7.22
C VAL A 134 5.23 11.09 -6.56
N ILE A 135 4.76 10.87 -5.33
CA ILE A 135 4.03 11.90 -4.56
C ILE A 135 4.93 13.12 -4.31
N ARG A 136 6.20 12.91 -3.93
CA ARG A 136 7.16 14.00 -3.75
C ARG A 136 7.34 14.83 -5.03
N GLY A 137 7.51 14.15 -6.16
CA GLY A 137 7.62 14.80 -7.47
C GLY A 137 6.40 15.64 -7.80
N GLY A 138 5.19 15.12 -7.60
CA GLY A 138 3.94 15.86 -7.79
C GLY A 138 3.83 17.09 -6.88
N LEU A 139 4.20 16.95 -5.60
CA LEU A 139 4.16 18.07 -4.66
C LEU A 139 5.22 19.14 -4.94
N GLN A 140 6.34 18.78 -5.55
CA GLN A 140 7.38 19.74 -5.95
C GLN A 140 7.08 20.48 -7.25
N ALA A 141 6.20 19.96 -8.07
CA ALA A 141 5.78 20.61 -9.31
C ALA A 141 4.92 21.86 -9.08
N LEU A 142 4.42 22.04 -7.85
CA LEU A 142 3.59 23.21 -7.49
C LEU A 142 4.45 24.48 -7.33
N PRO A 143 4.04 25.60 -7.95
CA PRO A 143 4.67 26.90 -7.73
C PRO A 143 4.55 27.33 -6.26
N ARG A 144 5.67 27.78 -5.65
CA ARG A 144 5.68 28.24 -4.26
C ARG A 144 4.65 29.32 -3.96
N GLY A 145 4.38 30.19 -4.92
CA GLY A 145 3.38 31.27 -4.78
C GLY A 145 1.96 30.78 -4.46
N GLN A 146 1.54 29.61 -4.97
CA GLN A 146 0.24 29.03 -4.61
C GLN A 146 0.21 28.61 -3.14
N TYR A 147 1.31 28.04 -2.66
CA TYR A 147 1.44 27.65 -1.28
C TYR A 147 1.45 28.85 -0.32
N ASP A 148 2.16 29.90 -0.69
CA ASP A 148 2.23 31.15 0.07
C ASP A 148 0.89 31.88 0.08
N ALA A 149 0.17 31.88 -1.05
CA ALA A 149 -1.18 32.45 -1.13
C ALA A 149 -2.18 31.70 -0.21
N ALA A 150 -2.16 30.36 -0.20
CA ALA A 150 -3.01 29.58 0.68
C ALA A 150 -2.70 29.85 2.16
N LYS A 151 -1.42 29.98 2.52
CA LYS A 151 -1.01 30.37 3.87
C LYS A 151 -1.48 31.76 4.26
N SER A 152 -1.42 32.71 3.34
CA SER A 152 -1.87 34.11 3.57
C SER A 152 -3.39 34.15 3.83
N LEU A 153 -4.14 33.22 3.32
CA LEU A 153 -5.58 33.03 3.61
C LEU A 153 -5.84 32.32 4.95
N GLY A 154 -4.80 32.02 5.73
CA GLY A 154 -4.93 31.35 7.01
C GLY A 154 -5.26 29.85 6.94
N MET A 155 -5.03 29.21 5.79
CA MET A 155 -5.28 27.77 5.63
C MET A 155 -4.32 26.96 6.47
N GLY A 156 -4.88 25.97 7.24
CA GLY A 156 -4.09 24.98 7.95
C GLY A 156 -3.34 24.06 6.97
N TYR A 157 -2.31 23.36 7.46
CA TYR A 157 -1.41 22.53 6.66
C TYR A 157 -2.15 21.57 5.70
N TRP A 158 -3.14 20.83 6.20
CA TRP A 158 -3.89 19.86 5.40
C TRP A 158 -4.76 20.52 4.33
N ASN A 159 -5.41 21.63 4.65
CA ASN A 159 -6.20 22.36 3.68
C ASN A 159 -5.31 22.98 2.61
N CYS A 160 -4.19 23.56 3.01
CA CYS A 160 -3.21 24.09 2.07
C CYS A 160 -2.71 23.00 1.11
N LEU A 161 -2.34 21.83 1.62
CA LEU A 161 -1.90 20.68 0.81
C LEU A 161 -2.99 20.22 -0.16
N LEU A 162 -4.24 20.10 0.30
CA LEU A 162 -5.36 19.63 -0.51
C LEU A 162 -5.71 20.60 -1.64
N TYR A 163 -5.78 21.90 -1.35
CA TYR A 163 -6.18 22.90 -2.34
C TYR A 163 -5.07 23.26 -3.33
N THR A 164 -3.81 23.11 -2.93
CA THR A 164 -2.68 23.36 -3.84
C THR A 164 -2.26 22.13 -4.63
N SER A 165 -2.73 20.91 -4.26
CA SER A 165 -2.40 19.68 -4.97
C SER A 165 -2.87 19.72 -6.43
N PRO A 166 -2.04 19.25 -7.39
CA PRO A 166 -2.41 19.23 -8.80
C PRO A 166 -3.63 18.36 -9.04
N SER A 167 -4.60 18.89 -9.77
CA SER A 167 -5.80 18.15 -10.17
C SER A 167 -5.77 17.89 -11.68
N PRO A 168 -6.20 16.69 -12.13
CA PRO A 168 -6.38 16.43 -13.56
C PRO A 168 -7.37 17.36 -14.26
N ARG A 169 -8.18 18.09 -13.48
CA ARG A 169 -9.17 19.05 -13.98
C ARG A 169 -8.65 20.49 -14.03
N ASP A 170 -7.39 20.71 -13.66
CA ASP A 170 -6.80 22.05 -13.71
C ASP A 170 -6.49 22.41 -15.17
N PRO A 171 -7.19 23.40 -15.77
CA PRO A 171 -7.03 23.75 -17.18
C PRO A 171 -5.73 24.50 -17.48
N THR A 172 -4.94 24.83 -16.45
CA THR A 172 -3.71 25.63 -16.60
C THR A 172 -2.45 24.79 -16.79
N LYS A 173 -2.60 23.47 -16.96
CA LYS A 173 -1.48 22.53 -17.19
C LYS A 173 -1.60 21.82 -18.52
#